data_bef337e2e902eac6593c8758b8db7b1d
#
_entry.id   bef337e2e902eac6593c8758b8db7b1d
#
_cell.length_a   1.000
_cell.length_b   1.000
_cell.length_c   1.000
_cell.angle_alpha   90.00
_cell.angle_beta   90.00
_cell.angle_gamma   90.00
#
_symmetry.space_group_name_H-M   'P 1'
#
loop_
_entity.id
_entity.type
_entity.pdbx_description
1 polymer ?
#
loop_
_entity_poly.entity_id
_entity_poly.type
_entity_poly.pdbx_seq_one_letter_code
_entity_poly.pdbx_strand_id
1 'polypeptide(L)'
;MKKQDFTVLKIEDLHPFPDNPFRVVEDDMLMELAESIKEFGMVTPIITRPKEDGNGYEIIAGQRRVRASELAGIDTVPAFVLPLDRDRAIITLVDSNIQRENVLPSERAFAYKMKLEAMKRQGFRTDLTSAQLGEKLTSVELLARQSNNSRTQIQRFIRLTELIPSILQMVDEEKIALTPAVELSFLKKDEQENLLITCLLYTSPSPRDRSVS
;
A
#
# COMPACT_ATOMS: atom_id res chain seq x y z
N MET A 1 -8.29 23.10 -18.47
CA MET A 1 -7.27 22.25 -17.84
C MET A 1 -6.10 23.16 -17.45
N LYS A 2 -5.82 23.35 -16.13
CA LYS A 2 -4.59 24.02 -15.69
C LYS A 2 -3.43 23.12 -16.12
N LYS A 3 -2.46 23.65 -16.86
CA LYS A 3 -1.19 23.01 -17.11
C LYS A 3 -0.60 22.67 -15.73
N GLN A 4 -0.45 21.39 -15.43
CA GLN A 4 0.31 20.98 -14.26
C GLN A 4 1.78 21.29 -14.60
N ASP A 5 2.37 22.23 -13.88
CA ASP A 5 3.75 22.58 -14.08
C ASP A 5 4.63 21.43 -13.59
N PHE A 6 5.38 20.89 -14.50
CA PHE A 6 6.39 19.88 -14.30
C PHE A 6 7.65 20.57 -13.77
N THR A 7 8.23 20.03 -12.72
CA THR A 7 9.48 20.52 -12.11
C THR A 7 10.50 19.39 -11.98
N VAL A 8 11.77 19.75 -11.85
CA VAL A 8 12.84 18.79 -11.54
C VAL A 8 13.18 18.94 -10.08
N LEU A 9 13.11 17.86 -9.32
CA LEU A 9 13.43 17.81 -7.91
C LEU A 9 14.69 16.99 -7.67
N LYS A 10 15.49 17.36 -6.66
CA LYS A 10 16.59 16.54 -6.18
C LYS A 10 16.06 15.36 -5.39
N ILE A 11 16.70 14.21 -5.54
CA ILE A 11 16.32 12.99 -4.81
C ILE A 11 16.52 13.17 -3.30
N GLU A 12 17.55 13.93 -2.87
CA GLU A 12 17.80 14.24 -1.46
C GLU A 12 16.64 14.97 -0.76
N ASP A 13 15.81 15.72 -1.52
CA ASP A 13 14.63 16.43 -1.02
C ASP A 13 13.37 15.56 -0.99
N LEU A 14 13.45 14.32 -1.49
CA LEU A 14 12.32 13.40 -1.59
C LEU A 14 12.26 12.46 -0.40
N HIS A 15 11.09 12.38 0.21
CA HIS A 15 10.86 11.51 1.35
C HIS A 15 9.71 10.53 1.07
N PRO A 16 9.80 9.28 1.58
CA PRO A 16 8.67 8.37 1.52
C PRO A 16 7.44 8.98 2.23
N PHE A 17 6.25 8.74 1.68
CA PHE A 17 5.02 9.12 2.37
C PHE A 17 4.90 8.31 3.68
N PRO A 18 4.61 8.96 4.82
CA PRO A 18 4.46 8.27 6.10
C PRO A 18 3.38 7.18 6.04
N ASP A 19 3.65 6.04 6.70
CA ASP A 19 2.73 4.91 6.78
C ASP A 19 2.33 4.29 5.42
N ASN A 20 3.13 4.52 4.37
CA ASN A 20 2.86 3.91 3.07
C ASN A 20 2.90 2.38 3.15
N PRO A 21 1.79 1.68 2.88
CA PRO A 21 1.75 0.23 2.97
C PRO A 21 2.48 -0.49 1.84
N PHE A 22 2.71 0.19 0.70
CA PHE A 22 3.30 -0.42 -0.49
C PHE A 22 4.82 -0.41 -0.42
N ARG A 23 5.41 -1.59 -0.41
CA ARG A 23 6.86 -1.76 -0.34
C ARG A 23 7.50 -1.62 -1.73
N VAL A 24 8.72 -1.12 -1.74
CA VAL A 24 9.61 -1.20 -2.91
C VAL A 24 10.47 -2.44 -2.74
N VAL A 25 10.28 -3.42 -3.61
CA VAL A 25 11.11 -4.64 -3.64
C VAL A 25 12.23 -4.42 -4.63
N GLU A 26 13.45 -4.75 -4.22
CA GLU A 26 14.63 -4.74 -5.08
C GLU A 26 14.72 -6.09 -5.81
N ASP A 27 14.06 -6.14 -6.95
CA ASP A 27 13.97 -7.28 -7.85
C ASP A 27 14.65 -6.98 -9.21
N ASP A 28 14.78 -7.98 -10.06
CA ASP A 28 15.37 -7.84 -11.39
C ASP A 28 14.65 -6.76 -12.23
N MET A 29 13.34 -6.64 -12.09
CA MET A 29 12.55 -5.59 -12.76
C MET A 29 12.91 -4.18 -12.30
N LEU A 30 13.37 -4.00 -11.05
CA LEU A 30 13.85 -2.71 -10.57
C LEU A 30 15.22 -2.38 -11.19
N MET A 31 16.09 -3.38 -11.36
CA MET A 31 17.38 -3.20 -12.02
C MET A 31 17.22 -2.87 -13.50
N GLU A 32 16.33 -3.56 -14.21
CA GLU A 32 15.99 -3.21 -15.61
C GLU A 32 15.43 -1.79 -15.73
N LEU A 33 14.60 -1.39 -14.78
CA LEU A 33 14.07 -0.01 -14.72
C LEU A 33 15.20 1.01 -14.49
N ALA A 34 16.18 0.68 -13.64
CA ALA A 34 17.33 1.56 -13.39
C ALA A 34 18.21 1.71 -14.65
N GLU A 35 18.47 0.63 -15.36
CA GLU A 35 19.19 0.67 -16.64
C GLU A 35 18.43 1.50 -17.69
N SER A 36 17.13 1.29 -17.83
CA SER A 36 16.29 2.07 -18.72
C SER A 36 16.29 3.56 -18.39
N ILE A 37 16.20 3.91 -17.09
CA ILE A 37 16.24 5.32 -16.64
C ILE A 37 17.63 5.92 -16.89
N LYS A 38 18.70 5.15 -16.76
CA LYS A 38 20.07 5.58 -17.05
C LYS A 38 20.27 5.89 -18.54
N GLU A 39 19.66 5.10 -19.41
CA GLU A 39 19.80 5.24 -20.87
C GLU A 39 18.87 6.33 -21.45
N PHE A 40 17.60 6.32 -21.05
CA PHE A 40 16.56 7.17 -21.67
C PHE A 40 16.05 8.30 -20.78
N GLY A 41 16.49 8.34 -19.51
CA GLY A 41 15.93 9.23 -18.50
C GLY A 41 14.56 8.77 -18.00
N MET A 42 14.01 9.49 -17.02
CA MET A 42 12.68 9.21 -16.48
C MET A 42 11.60 9.85 -17.38
N VAL A 43 10.96 9.05 -18.22
CA VAL A 43 9.91 9.52 -19.16
C VAL A 43 8.62 9.94 -18.43
N THR A 44 8.24 9.20 -17.39
CA THR A 44 7.00 9.48 -16.64
C THR A 44 7.34 10.13 -15.30
N PRO A 45 6.95 11.40 -15.06
CA PRO A 45 7.22 12.09 -13.82
C PRO A 45 6.60 11.40 -12.59
N ILE A 46 7.23 11.55 -11.43
CA ILE A 46 6.66 11.14 -10.15
C ILE A 46 5.60 12.14 -9.70
N ILE A 47 4.77 11.74 -8.72
CA ILE A 47 3.81 12.64 -8.06
C ILE A 47 4.27 12.84 -6.63
N THR A 48 4.38 14.11 -6.23
CA THR A 48 4.81 14.51 -4.88
C THR A 48 3.88 15.57 -4.31
N ARG A 49 3.97 15.78 -3.00
CA ARG A 49 3.41 16.96 -2.32
C ARG A 49 4.48 17.63 -1.46
N PRO A 50 4.39 18.93 -1.17
CA PRO A 50 5.25 19.55 -0.16
C PRO A 50 5.01 18.91 1.20
N LYS A 51 6.07 18.69 1.99
CA LYS A 51 5.94 18.28 3.39
C LYS A 51 5.33 19.42 4.22
N GLU A 52 4.61 19.06 5.27
CA GLU A 52 3.96 20.02 6.15
C GLU A 52 4.96 20.87 6.95
N ASP A 53 6.16 20.33 7.22
CA ASP A 53 7.27 21.03 7.88
C ASP A 53 8.08 21.95 6.95
N GLY A 54 7.75 21.97 5.65
CA GLY A 54 8.43 22.77 4.63
C GLY A 54 9.79 22.21 4.17
N ASN A 55 10.22 21.06 4.70
CA ASN A 55 11.52 20.46 4.39
C ASN A 55 11.39 19.34 3.35
N GLY A 56 11.30 19.71 2.07
CA GLY A 56 11.25 18.76 0.95
C GLY A 56 9.83 18.31 0.59
N TYR A 57 9.76 17.14 -0.06
CA TYR A 57 8.54 16.64 -0.69
C TYR A 57 8.29 15.18 -0.29
N GLU A 58 7.03 14.81 -0.11
CA GLU A 58 6.61 13.44 0.10
C GLU A 58 6.19 12.80 -1.24
N ILE A 59 6.67 11.60 -1.49
CA ILE A 59 6.40 10.83 -2.72
C ILE A 59 5.03 10.17 -2.60
N ILE A 60 4.08 10.60 -3.42
CA ILE A 60 2.73 10.03 -3.50
C ILE A 60 2.68 8.86 -4.48
N ALA A 61 3.32 9.01 -5.65
CA ALA A 61 3.41 7.95 -6.65
C ALA A 61 4.77 7.96 -7.35
N GLY A 62 5.31 6.78 -7.62
CA GLY A 62 6.56 6.60 -8.35
C GLY A 62 7.78 6.24 -7.48
N GLN A 63 7.60 5.69 -6.29
CA GLN A 63 8.70 5.28 -5.40
C GLN A 63 9.71 4.33 -6.07
N ARG A 64 9.23 3.33 -6.87
CA ARG A 64 10.13 2.45 -7.64
C ARG A 64 10.98 3.24 -8.65
N ARG A 65 10.44 4.29 -9.26
CA ARG A 65 11.19 5.15 -10.20
C ARG A 65 12.24 6.00 -9.48
N VAL A 66 11.93 6.52 -8.30
CA VAL A 66 12.92 7.22 -7.46
C VAL A 66 14.04 6.25 -7.08
N ARG A 67 13.69 5.05 -6.56
CA ARG A 67 14.70 4.06 -6.19
C ARG A 67 15.57 3.61 -7.38
N ALA A 68 14.96 3.39 -8.54
CA ALA A 68 15.69 3.07 -9.77
C ALA A 68 16.62 4.21 -10.21
N SER A 69 16.23 5.48 -10.04
CA SER A 69 17.08 6.63 -10.32
C SER A 69 18.28 6.71 -9.37
N GLU A 70 18.08 6.43 -8.08
CA GLU A 70 19.19 6.31 -7.11
C GLU A 70 20.19 5.24 -7.54
N LEU A 71 19.72 4.05 -7.92
CA LEU A 71 20.55 2.95 -8.40
C LEU A 71 21.27 3.29 -9.71
N ALA A 72 20.65 4.11 -10.56
CA ALA A 72 21.25 4.61 -11.80
C ALA A 72 22.26 5.75 -11.58
N GLY A 73 22.40 6.26 -10.34
CA GLY A 73 23.30 7.37 -10.01
C GLY A 73 22.78 8.72 -10.52
N ILE A 74 21.47 8.91 -10.61
CA ILE A 74 20.83 10.14 -11.05
C ILE A 74 20.36 10.91 -9.82
N ASP A 75 20.76 12.17 -9.69
CA ASP A 75 20.49 12.99 -8.51
C ASP A 75 19.18 13.76 -8.57
N THR A 76 18.55 13.85 -9.76
CA THR A 76 17.33 14.64 -9.96
C THR A 76 16.30 13.87 -10.76
N VAL A 77 15.02 14.08 -10.42
CA VAL A 77 13.90 13.41 -11.09
C VAL A 77 12.78 14.40 -11.46
N PRO A 78 12.10 14.14 -12.57
CA PRO A 78 10.94 14.92 -12.97
C PRO A 78 9.74 14.64 -12.07
N ALA A 79 9.04 15.68 -11.60
CA ALA A 79 7.95 15.56 -10.66
C ALA A 79 6.78 16.52 -10.94
N PHE A 80 5.57 16.05 -10.67
CA PHE A 80 4.41 16.90 -10.46
C PHE A 80 4.24 17.17 -8.98
N VAL A 81 4.36 18.43 -8.57
CA VAL A 81 4.15 18.84 -7.18
C VAL A 81 2.70 19.27 -7.03
N LEU A 82 1.92 18.46 -6.30
CA LEU A 82 0.51 18.70 -6.05
C LEU A 82 0.30 19.25 -4.64
N PRO A 83 -0.42 20.37 -4.45
CA PRO A 83 -0.74 20.92 -3.14
C PRO A 83 -1.88 20.10 -2.48
N LEU A 84 -1.60 18.85 -2.15
CA LEU A 84 -2.54 17.93 -1.52
C LEU A 84 -2.44 18.01 0.00
N ASP A 85 -3.60 18.08 0.67
CA ASP A 85 -3.67 17.77 2.09
C ASP A 85 -3.37 16.28 2.34
N ARG A 86 -3.15 15.90 3.62
CA ARG A 86 -2.77 14.53 3.98
C ARG A 86 -3.78 13.49 3.51
N ASP A 87 -5.07 13.76 3.64
CA ASP A 87 -6.12 12.79 3.30
C ASP A 87 -6.26 12.61 1.78
N ARG A 88 -6.17 13.69 1.01
CA ARG A 88 -6.13 13.59 -0.46
C ARG A 88 -4.88 12.90 -0.95
N ALA A 89 -3.74 13.12 -0.30
CA ALA A 89 -2.50 12.43 -0.62
C ALA A 89 -2.63 10.92 -0.38
N ILE A 90 -3.22 10.48 0.76
CA ILE A 90 -3.52 9.07 1.05
C ILE A 90 -4.41 8.45 -0.05
N ILE A 91 -5.49 9.12 -0.41
CA ILE A 91 -6.40 8.63 -1.45
C ILE A 91 -5.66 8.47 -2.78
N THR A 92 -4.89 9.47 -3.19
CA THR A 92 -4.11 9.43 -4.44
C THR A 92 -3.04 8.33 -4.42
N LEU A 93 -2.35 8.16 -3.28
CA LEU A 93 -1.34 7.12 -3.08
C LEU A 93 -1.95 5.73 -3.23
N VAL A 94 -3.08 5.47 -2.57
CA VAL A 94 -3.75 4.18 -2.67
C VAL A 94 -4.27 3.93 -4.08
N ASP A 95 -4.91 4.92 -4.72
CA ASP A 95 -5.46 4.76 -6.07
C ASP A 95 -4.39 4.48 -7.13
N SER A 96 -3.20 5.05 -6.96
CA SER A 96 -2.09 4.83 -7.88
C SER A 96 -1.40 3.47 -7.73
N ASN A 97 -1.60 2.76 -6.61
CA ASN A 97 -0.91 1.51 -6.30
C ASN A 97 -1.82 0.29 -6.22
N ILE A 98 -3.10 0.44 -5.84
CA ILE A 98 -3.99 -0.70 -5.58
C ILE A 98 -4.30 -1.55 -6.83
N GLN A 99 -4.10 -1.00 -8.02
CA GLN A 99 -4.33 -1.67 -9.30
C GLN A 99 -3.12 -2.48 -9.80
N ARG A 100 -2.01 -2.48 -9.05
CA ARG A 100 -0.84 -3.30 -9.40
C ARG A 100 -1.20 -4.79 -9.28
N GLU A 101 -0.64 -5.63 -10.16
CA GLU A 101 -0.90 -7.06 -10.18
C GLU A 101 -0.44 -7.76 -8.89
N ASN A 102 0.73 -7.39 -8.38
CA ASN A 102 1.40 -8.08 -7.26
C ASN A 102 1.30 -7.29 -5.93
N VAL A 103 0.10 -6.80 -5.58
CA VAL A 103 -0.12 -6.18 -4.27
C VAL A 103 -0.39 -7.27 -3.24
N LEU A 104 0.44 -7.33 -2.20
CA LEU A 104 0.31 -8.30 -1.11
C LEU A 104 -1.03 -8.14 -0.35
N PRO A 105 -1.58 -9.22 0.23
CA PRO A 105 -2.77 -9.14 1.08
C PRO A 105 -2.63 -8.13 2.23
N SER A 106 -1.48 -8.06 2.89
CA SER A 106 -1.18 -7.08 3.93
C SER A 106 -1.21 -5.64 3.39
N GLU A 107 -0.56 -5.39 2.25
CA GLU A 107 -0.55 -4.08 1.62
C GLU A 107 -1.96 -3.62 1.26
N ARG A 108 -2.79 -4.50 0.67
CA ARG A 108 -4.21 -4.22 0.39
C ARG A 108 -4.99 -3.91 1.65
N ALA A 109 -4.75 -4.65 2.73
CA ALA A 109 -5.43 -4.48 4.01
C ALA A 109 -5.19 -3.08 4.59
N PHE A 110 -3.92 -2.68 4.73
CA PHE A 110 -3.56 -1.36 5.25
C PHE A 110 -3.95 -0.23 4.29
N ALA A 111 -3.80 -0.42 2.96
CA ALA A 111 -4.20 0.57 1.97
C ALA A 111 -5.72 0.87 2.03
N TYR A 112 -6.57 -0.17 2.10
CA TYR A 112 -8.01 0.03 2.24
C TYR A 112 -8.38 0.68 3.57
N LYS A 113 -7.73 0.30 4.68
CA LYS A 113 -7.94 0.92 5.99
C LYS A 113 -7.60 2.41 5.94
N MET A 114 -6.40 2.77 5.47
CA MET A 114 -5.95 4.15 5.34
C MET A 114 -6.88 4.99 4.46
N LYS A 115 -7.23 4.49 3.27
CA LYS A 115 -8.10 5.20 2.35
C LYS A 115 -9.50 5.41 2.93
N LEU A 116 -10.06 4.38 3.58
CA LEU A 116 -11.37 4.49 4.21
C LEU A 116 -11.38 5.53 5.35
N GLU A 117 -10.32 5.57 6.16
CA GLU A 117 -10.16 6.57 7.22
C GLU A 117 -10.00 7.99 6.67
N ALA A 118 -9.19 8.17 5.62
CA ALA A 118 -9.03 9.44 4.93
C ALA A 118 -10.35 9.93 4.34
N MET A 119 -11.11 9.06 3.67
CA MET A 119 -12.43 9.39 3.12
C MET A 119 -13.41 9.81 4.22
N LYS A 120 -13.41 9.15 5.38
CA LYS A 120 -14.25 9.53 6.53
C LYS A 120 -13.89 10.91 7.08
N ARG A 121 -12.59 11.24 7.20
CA ARG A 121 -12.12 12.56 7.68
C ARG A 121 -12.46 13.68 6.72
N GLN A 122 -12.37 13.45 5.41
CA GLN A 122 -12.74 14.44 4.40
C GLN A 122 -14.26 14.69 4.28
N GLY A 123 -15.07 14.05 5.14
CA GLY A 123 -16.52 14.26 5.07
C GLY A 123 -17.15 13.64 3.82
N PHE A 124 -16.56 12.61 3.22
CA PHE A 124 -17.23 11.70 2.30
C PHE A 124 -18.35 10.93 3.04
N ARG A 125 -18.99 11.65 3.98
CA ARG A 125 -20.29 11.30 4.49
C ARG A 125 -21.28 11.51 3.35
N THR A 126 -22.20 10.65 3.25
CA THR A 126 -23.40 10.54 2.44
C THR A 126 -24.08 11.85 1.98
N ASP A 127 -23.68 13.01 2.49
CA ASP A 127 -24.43 14.26 2.33
C ASP A 127 -24.02 15.12 1.13
N LEU A 128 -22.84 14.91 0.54
CA LEU A 128 -22.31 15.80 -0.51
C LEU A 128 -22.37 15.23 -1.95
N THR A 129 -22.56 13.93 -2.12
CA THR A 129 -22.71 13.32 -3.45
C THR A 129 -24.15 12.95 -3.81
N SER A 130 -25.08 13.08 -2.87
CA SER A 130 -26.47 12.62 -3.00
C SER A 130 -27.39 13.54 -3.79
N ALA A 131 -26.97 14.75 -4.14
CA ALA A 131 -27.83 15.67 -4.87
C ALA A 131 -28.10 15.26 -6.32
N GLN A 132 -27.32 14.34 -6.90
CA GLN A 132 -27.49 13.93 -8.31
C GLN A 132 -27.88 12.46 -8.54
N LEU A 133 -27.82 11.56 -7.56
CA LEU A 133 -28.03 10.10 -7.79
C LEU A 133 -28.99 9.39 -6.83
N GLY A 134 -29.63 10.07 -5.90
CA GLY A 134 -30.71 9.48 -5.05
C GLY A 134 -30.31 8.34 -4.12
N GLU A 135 -29.09 7.82 -4.16
CA GLU A 135 -28.60 6.74 -3.31
C GLU A 135 -27.55 7.23 -2.31
N LYS A 136 -27.82 7.05 -1.02
CA LYS A 136 -26.87 7.29 0.07
C LYS A 136 -25.83 6.18 0.12
N LEU A 137 -24.70 6.35 -0.57
CA LEU A 137 -23.59 5.39 -0.52
C LEU A 137 -22.72 5.62 0.71
N THR A 138 -22.35 4.53 1.39
CA THR A 138 -21.36 4.59 2.47
C THR A 138 -19.93 4.73 1.90
N SER A 139 -18.98 5.25 2.70
CA SER A 139 -17.58 5.35 2.26
C SER A 139 -16.99 4.00 1.80
N VAL A 140 -17.45 2.88 2.40
CA VAL A 140 -17.03 1.53 1.99
C VAL A 140 -17.62 1.16 0.62
N GLU A 141 -18.84 1.54 0.32
CA GLU A 141 -19.47 1.30 -0.99
C GLU A 141 -18.82 2.12 -2.09
N LEU A 142 -18.46 3.38 -1.81
CA LEU A 142 -17.69 4.21 -2.72
C LEU A 142 -16.31 3.58 -3.00
N LEU A 143 -15.61 3.15 -1.97
CA LEU A 143 -14.33 2.46 -2.10
C LEU A 143 -14.48 1.15 -2.90
N ALA A 144 -15.55 0.39 -2.68
CA ALA A 144 -15.85 -0.84 -3.40
C ALA A 144 -16.02 -0.60 -4.91
N ARG A 145 -16.80 0.40 -5.28
CA ARG A 145 -17.00 0.80 -6.69
C ARG A 145 -15.70 1.25 -7.35
N GLN A 146 -14.87 2.04 -6.65
CA GLN A 146 -13.60 2.56 -7.17
C GLN A 146 -12.53 1.47 -7.36
N SER A 147 -12.51 0.47 -6.48
CA SER A 147 -11.50 -0.61 -6.51
C SER A 147 -11.95 -1.86 -7.26
N ASN A 148 -13.14 -1.85 -7.86
CA ASN A 148 -13.76 -3.01 -8.52
C ASN A 148 -13.83 -4.25 -7.60
N ASN A 149 -14.03 -4.04 -6.31
CA ASN A 149 -14.16 -5.08 -5.30
C ASN A 149 -15.53 -5.00 -4.62
N SER A 150 -16.02 -6.12 -4.09
CA SER A 150 -17.23 -6.08 -3.28
C SER A 150 -16.98 -5.43 -1.91
N ARG A 151 -18.01 -4.83 -1.32
CA ARG A 151 -17.96 -4.31 0.06
C ARG A 151 -17.46 -5.35 1.05
N THR A 152 -17.94 -6.58 0.93
CA THR A 152 -17.52 -7.71 1.77
C THR A 152 -16.03 -8.01 1.62
N GLN A 153 -15.53 -8.02 0.39
CA GLN A 153 -14.11 -8.26 0.11
C GLN A 153 -13.22 -7.20 0.77
N ILE A 154 -13.57 -5.91 0.65
CA ILE A 154 -12.82 -4.82 1.30
C ILE A 154 -12.81 -4.98 2.81
N GLN A 155 -13.96 -5.29 3.43
CA GLN A 155 -14.04 -5.51 4.87
C GLN A 155 -13.18 -6.69 5.31
N ARG A 156 -13.13 -7.78 4.53
CA ARG A 156 -12.27 -8.93 4.80
C ARG A 156 -10.78 -8.55 4.74
N PHE A 157 -10.35 -7.77 3.74
CA PHE A 157 -8.98 -7.26 3.70
C PHE A 157 -8.69 -6.37 4.90
N ILE A 158 -9.52 -5.38 5.20
CA ILE A 158 -9.32 -4.50 6.36
C ILE A 158 -9.20 -5.32 7.65
N ARG A 159 -9.95 -6.40 7.77
CA ARG A 159 -9.90 -7.27 8.95
C ARG A 159 -8.53 -7.90 9.17
N LEU A 160 -7.74 -8.14 8.12
CA LEU A 160 -6.37 -8.66 8.24
C LEU A 160 -5.44 -7.74 9.04
N THR A 161 -5.73 -6.44 9.14
CA THR A 161 -4.92 -5.50 9.96
C THR A 161 -4.97 -5.80 11.45
N GLU A 162 -5.90 -6.68 11.88
CA GLU A 162 -6.02 -7.15 13.26
C GLU A 162 -5.18 -8.41 13.55
N LEU A 163 -4.51 -8.97 12.53
CA LEU A 163 -3.58 -10.09 12.74
C LEU A 163 -2.27 -9.62 13.37
N ILE A 164 -1.60 -10.52 14.11
CA ILE A 164 -0.21 -10.31 14.53
C ILE A 164 0.71 -10.36 13.30
N PRO A 165 1.86 -9.64 13.31
CA PRO A 165 2.73 -9.56 12.15
C PRO A 165 3.16 -10.90 11.58
N SER A 166 3.43 -11.89 12.43
CA SER A 166 3.86 -13.22 12.00
C SER A 166 2.79 -13.98 11.22
N ILE A 167 1.52 -13.91 11.65
CA ILE A 167 0.40 -14.54 10.92
C ILE A 167 0.13 -13.77 9.62
N LEU A 168 0.18 -12.44 9.65
CA LEU A 168 -0.01 -11.62 8.47
C LEU A 168 1.06 -11.89 7.40
N GLN A 169 2.31 -12.10 7.82
CA GLN A 169 3.39 -12.52 6.93
C GLN A 169 3.09 -13.89 6.29
N MET A 170 2.56 -14.85 7.05
CA MET A 170 2.16 -16.15 6.50
C MET A 170 1.03 -16.04 5.46
N VAL A 171 0.17 -15.03 5.58
CA VAL A 171 -0.84 -14.73 4.55
C VAL A 171 -0.19 -14.17 3.29
N ASP A 172 0.78 -13.27 3.44
CA ASP A 172 1.53 -12.71 2.31
C ASP A 172 2.36 -13.78 1.58
N GLU A 173 2.86 -14.77 2.30
CA GLU A 173 3.58 -15.93 1.76
C GLU A 173 2.66 -17.06 1.25
N GLU A 174 1.35 -16.82 1.17
CA GLU A 174 0.32 -17.77 0.73
C GLU A 174 0.23 -19.06 1.57
N LYS A 175 0.89 -19.10 2.76
CA LYS A 175 0.81 -20.24 3.70
C LYS A 175 -0.55 -20.34 4.39
N ILE A 176 -1.23 -19.20 4.54
CA ILE A 176 -2.59 -19.10 5.09
C ILE A 176 -3.47 -18.38 4.07
N ALA A 177 -4.53 -19.04 3.63
CA ALA A 177 -5.48 -18.42 2.70
C ALA A 177 -6.30 -17.30 3.38
N LEU A 178 -6.84 -16.38 2.56
CA LEU A 178 -7.56 -15.20 3.04
C LEU A 178 -8.73 -15.55 3.99
N THR A 179 -9.49 -16.61 3.72
CA THR A 179 -10.66 -16.97 4.54
C THR A 179 -10.28 -17.37 5.96
N PRO A 180 -9.41 -18.37 6.20
CA PRO A 180 -8.96 -18.67 7.55
C PRO A 180 -8.22 -17.52 8.22
N ALA A 181 -7.48 -16.69 7.47
CA ALA A 181 -6.82 -15.50 8.01
C ALA A 181 -7.83 -14.49 8.59
N VAL A 182 -8.95 -14.29 7.92
CA VAL A 182 -10.05 -13.45 8.44
C VAL A 182 -10.63 -14.03 9.72
N GLU A 183 -10.85 -15.34 9.79
CA GLU A 183 -11.35 -15.98 11.02
C GLU A 183 -10.34 -15.83 12.18
N LEU A 184 -9.04 -16.05 11.93
CA LEU A 184 -8.00 -15.83 12.93
C LEU A 184 -7.95 -14.40 13.45
N SER A 185 -8.31 -13.42 12.64
CA SER A 185 -8.32 -12.02 13.04
C SER A 185 -9.36 -11.66 14.10
N PHE A 186 -10.31 -12.55 14.40
CA PHE A 186 -11.28 -12.37 15.48
C PHE A 186 -10.75 -12.82 16.85
N LEU A 187 -9.65 -13.57 16.88
CA LEU A 187 -8.95 -13.94 18.10
C LEU A 187 -8.22 -12.74 18.69
N LYS A 188 -8.03 -12.74 20.01
CA LYS A 188 -7.18 -11.77 20.69
C LYS A 188 -5.71 -12.00 20.30
N LYS A 189 -4.86 -11.00 20.51
CA LYS A 189 -3.43 -11.11 20.12
C LYS A 189 -2.71 -12.26 20.83
N ASP A 190 -2.96 -12.44 22.12
CA ASP A 190 -2.44 -13.54 22.93
C ASP A 190 -2.93 -14.92 22.44
N GLU A 191 -4.19 -15.02 22.01
CA GLU A 191 -4.73 -16.26 21.43
C GLU A 191 -4.10 -16.56 20.07
N GLN A 192 -3.87 -15.54 19.24
CA GLN A 192 -3.17 -15.69 17.96
C GLN A 192 -1.72 -16.18 18.16
N GLU A 193 -1.01 -15.61 19.14
CA GLU A 193 0.36 -16.02 19.50
C GLU A 193 0.42 -17.47 19.97
N ASN A 194 -0.49 -17.85 20.87
CA ASN A 194 -0.58 -19.23 21.39
C ASN A 194 -0.89 -20.23 20.27
N LEU A 195 -1.81 -19.87 19.36
CA LEU A 195 -2.13 -20.72 18.21
C LEU A 195 -0.90 -20.89 17.31
N LEU A 196 -0.18 -19.81 17.01
CA LEU A 196 1.02 -19.87 16.17
C LEU A 196 2.09 -20.77 16.78
N ILE A 197 2.37 -20.63 18.09
CA ILE A 197 3.33 -21.47 18.81
C ILE A 197 2.91 -22.95 18.74
N THR A 198 1.64 -23.24 18.99
CA THR A 198 1.10 -24.60 18.93
C THR A 198 1.26 -25.19 17.53
N CYS A 199 0.89 -24.48 16.49
CA CYS A 199 1.07 -24.92 15.11
C CYS A 199 2.54 -25.20 14.77
N LEU A 200 3.47 -24.33 15.17
CA LEU A 200 4.90 -24.52 14.92
C LEU A 200 5.47 -25.72 15.64
N LEU A 201 5.01 -26.02 16.87
CA LEU A 201 5.45 -27.19 17.63
C LEU A 201 4.97 -28.52 17.00
N TYR A 202 3.74 -28.53 16.46
CA TYR A 202 3.18 -29.74 15.82
C TYR A 202 3.67 -29.95 14.38
N THR A 203 4.11 -28.93 13.69
CA THR A 203 4.65 -29.01 12.32
C THR A 203 6.17 -29.21 12.28
N SER A 204 6.88 -29.09 13.41
CA SER A 204 8.29 -29.46 13.51
C SER A 204 8.44 -30.98 13.35
N PRO A 205 9.28 -31.48 12.41
CA PRO A 205 9.52 -32.93 12.28
C PRO A 205 10.00 -33.47 13.61
N SER A 206 9.33 -34.52 14.08
CA SER A 206 9.68 -35.22 15.34
C SER A 206 11.16 -35.59 15.30
N PRO A 207 11.87 -35.55 16.46
CA PRO A 207 13.24 -36.04 16.53
C PRO A 207 13.42 -37.49 16.04
N ARG A 208 12.34 -38.28 15.98
CA ARG A 208 12.31 -39.64 15.45
C ARG A 208 12.43 -39.72 13.93
N ASP A 209 12.07 -38.69 13.18
CA ASP A 209 12.15 -38.71 11.72
C ASP A 209 13.55 -38.33 11.18
N ARG A 210 14.48 -37.91 12.06
CA ARG A 210 15.88 -37.61 11.73
C ARG A 210 16.85 -38.79 11.81
N SER A 211 16.37 -39.97 12.15
CA SER A 211 17.24 -41.15 12.40
C SER A 211 17.20 -42.20 11.29
N VAL A 212 16.66 -41.91 10.12
CA VAL A 212 16.67 -42.81 8.96
C VAL A 212 17.27 -42.09 7.77
N SER A 213 18.60 -42.07 7.75
CA SER A 213 19.42 -41.88 6.53
C SER A 213 20.80 -42.47 6.79
#